data_0b7d654ece6fa46017d3ac974731d1c4
#
_entry.id   0b7d654ece6fa46017d3ac974731d1c4
#
_cell.length_a   1.000
_cell.length_b   1.000
_cell.length_c   1.000
_cell.angle_alpha   90.00
_cell.angle_beta   90.00
_cell.angle_gamma   90.00
#
_symmetry.space_group_name_H-M   'P 1'
#
loop_
_entity.id
_entity.type
_entity.pdbx_description
1 polymer ?
#
loop_
_entity_poly.entity_id
_entity_poly.type
_entity_poly.pdbx_seq_one_letter_code
_entity_poly.pdbx_strand_id
1 'polypeptide(L)' 'MELNEKLSYLHGGKFGGEYLESIGKSELAQLTPDEWLTFLECVCRNYHLKFLDLEYQSQRAGNPYQFP' A
#
# COMPACT_ATOMS: atom_id res chain seq x y z
N MET A 1 -15.21 -1.67 4.47
CA MET A 1 -14.02 -1.16 3.77
C MET A 1 -14.30 -1.15 2.27
N GLU A 2 -14.04 -0.04 1.64
CA GLU A 2 -14.22 0.12 0.21
C GLU A 2 -13.25 -0.79 -0.56
N LEU A 3 -13.65 -1.20 -1.77
CA LEU A 3 -12.83 -2.12 -2.57
C LEU A 3 -11.43 -1.53 -2.86
N ASN A 4 -11.36 -0.27 -3.28
CA ASN A 4 -10.07 0.34 -3.58
C ASN A 4 -9.18 0.43 -2.35
N GLU A 5 -9.74 0.71 -1.17
CA GLU A 5 -8.99 0.68 0.06
C GLU A 5 -8.47 -0.71 0.37
N LYS A 6 -9.33 -1.72 0.23
CA LYS A 6 -8.95 -3.10 0.51
C LYS A 6 -7.79 -3.54 -0.38
N LEU A 7 -7.90 -3.28 -1.68
CA LEU A 7 -6.84 -3.62 -2.62
C LEU A 7 -5.55 -2.86 -2.32
N SER A 8 -5.67 -1.61 -1.90
CA SER A 8 -4.52 -0.78 -1.56
C SER A 8 -3.81 -1.29 -0.31
N TYR A 9 -4.57 -1.73 0.71
CA TYR A 9 -3.98 -2.33 1.90
C TYR A 9 -3.28 -3.65 1.59
N LEU A 10 -3.88 -4.47 0.74
CA LEU A 10 -3.25 -5.73 0.34
C LEU A 10 -1.93 -5.46 -0.38
N HIS A 11 -1.92 -4.47 -1.26
CA HIS A 11 -0.71 -4.09 -1.98
C HIS A 11 0.37 -3.54 -1.04
N GLY A 12 -0.01 -2.62 -0.15
CA GLY A 12 0.93 -2.06 0.83
C GLY A 12 1.46 -3.13 1.76
N GLY A 13 0.59 -4.03 2.23
CA GLY A 13 0.98 -5.12 3.11
C GLY A 13 1.96 -6.07 2.44
N LYS A 14 1.81 -6.30 1.14
CA LYS A 14 2.75 -7.13 0.40
C LYS A 14 4.16 -6.56 0.46
N PHE A 15 4.31 -5.26 0.22
CA PHE A 15 5.61 -4.62 0.28
C PHE A 15 6.17 -4.57 1.69
N GLY A 16 5.31 -4.36 2.69
CA GLY A 16 5.73 -4.46 4.09
C GLY A 16 6.26 -5.83 4.42
N GLY A 17 5.56 -6.89 3.95
CA GLY A 17 6.01 -8.27 4.16
C GLY A 17 7.33 -8.56 3.48
N GLU A 18 7.53 -8.05 2.26
CA GLU A 18 8.81 -8.22 1.56
C GLU A 18 9.95 -7.54 2.31
N TYR A 19 9.69 -6.37 2.91
CA TYR A 19 10.69 -5.72 3.74
C TYR A 19 11.06 -6.61 4.93
N LEU A 20 10.07 -7.15 5.63
CA LEU A 20 10.34 -8.03 6.79
C LEU A 20 11.16 -9.24 6.37
N GLU A 21 10.87 -9.83 5.22
CA GLU A 21 11.65 -10.95 4.70
C GLU A 21 13.10 -10.53 4.43
N SER A 22 13.29 -9.32 3.90
CA SER A 22 14.62 -8.83 3.55
C SER A 22 15.50 -8.64 4.77
N ILE A 23 14.93 -8.35 5.93
CA ILE A 23 15.69 -8.21 7.18
C ILE A 23 15.64 -9.45 8.04
N GLY A 24 14.96 -10.52 7.59
CA GLY A 24 14.89 -11.79 8.28
C GLY A 24 14.09 -11.76 9.58
N LYS A 25 13.11 -10.87 9.70
CA LYS A 25 12.29 -10.76 10.90
C LYS A 25 10.83 -11.00 10.56
N SER A 26 10.18 -11.86 11.33
CA SER A 26 8.77 -12.18 11.11
C SER A 26 7.86 -11.65 12.21
N GLU A 27 8.44 -11.23 13.35
CA GLU A 27 7.63 -10.71 14.46
C GLU A 27 7.82 -9.20 14.57
N LEU A 28 6.69 -8.48 14.48
CA LEU A 28 6.73 -7.01 14.52
C LEU A 28 7.29 -6.49 15.83
N ALA A 29 7.05 -7.20 16.93
CA ALA A 29 7.53 -6.77 18.25
C ALA A 29 9.06 -6.80 18.36
N GLN A 30 9.74 -7.48 17.45
CA GLN A 30 11.20 -7.58 17.46
C GLN A 30 11.89 -6.51 16.61
N LEU A 31 11.12 -5.67 15.93
CA LEU A 31 11.69 -4.62 15.11
C LEU A 31 12.28 -3.51 15.98
N THR A 32 13.44 -3.01 15.56
CA THR A 32 13.95 -1.78 16.15
C THR A 32 13.07 -0.61 15.74
N PRO A 33 13.16 0.55 16.45
CA PRO A 33 12.36 1.71 16.05
C PRO A 33 12.57 2.13 14.58
N ASP A 34 13.81 2.08 14.09
CA ASP A 34 14.08 2.43 12.70
C ASP A 34 13.47 1.42 11.73
N GLU A 35 13.56 0.13 12.05
CA GLU A 35 12.94 -0.91 11.24
C GLU A 35 11.41 -0.76 11.22
N TRP A 36 10.83 -0.42 12.37
CA TRP A 36 9.39 -0.19 12.45
C TRP A 36 8.96 0.97 11.55
N LEU A 37 9.70 2.07 11.59
CA LEU A 37 9.40 3.22 10.74
C LEU A 37 9.54 2.89 9.26
N THR A 38 10.57 2.13 8.90
CA THR A 38 10.77 1.70 7.51
C THR A 38 9.65 0.78 7.06
N PHE A 39 9.22 -0.14 7.91
CA PHE A 39 8.09 -1.01 7.62
C PHE A 39 6.83 -0.20 7.35
N LEU A 40 6.51 0.74 8.24
CA LEU A 40 5.34 1.60 8.05
C LEU A 40 5.43 2.42 6.78
N GLU A 41 6.61 2.93 6.46
CA GLU A 41 6.81 3.68 5.22
C GLU A 41 6.54 2.81 4.00
N CYS A 42 7.03 1.56 4.00
CA CYS A 42 6.78 0.64 2.90
C CYS A 42 5.29 0.40 2.71
N VAL A 43 4.57 0.14 3.80
CA VAL A 43 3.12 -0.12 3.73
C VAL A 43 2.37 1.12 3.26
N CYS A 44 2.60 2.24 3.92
CA CYS A 44 1.83 3.47 3.67
C CYS A 44 2.11 4.05 2.29
N ARG A 45 3.37 4.07 1.87
CA ARG A 45 3.73 4.57 0.55
C ARG A 45 3.07 3.75 -0.54
N ASN A 46 3.18 2.43 -0.45
CA ASN A 46 2.63 1.55 -1.48
C ASN A 46 1.11 1.52 -1.43
N TYR A 47 0.51 1.63 -0.25
CA TYR A 47 -0.92 1.84 -0.13
C TYR A 47 -1.35 3.09 -0.89
N HIS A 48 -0.70 4.20 -0.62
CA HIS A 48 -1.06 5.48 -1.20
C HIS A 48 -0.94 5.47 -2.73
N LEU A 49 0.17 4.96 -3.24
CA LEU A 49 0.38 4.88 -4.68
C LEU A 49 -0.67 4.01 -5.36
N LYS A 50 -0.98 2.86 -4.76
CA LYS A 50 -1.98 1.95 -5.30
C LYS A 50 -3.37 2.55 -5.26
N PHE A 51 -3.71 3.22 -4.15
CA PHE A 51 -5.01 3.85 -3.99
C PHE A 51 -5.23 4.93 -5.05
N LEU A 52 -4.23 5.78 -5.26
CA LEU A 52 -4.32 6.82 -6.30
C LEU A 52 -4.47 6.22 -7.68
N ASP A 53 -3.74 5.15 -7.98
CA ASP A 53 -3.82 4.47 -9.26
C ASP A 53 -5.23 3.90 -9.48
N LEU A 54 -5.77 3.21 -8.47
CA LEU A 54 -7.11 2.63 -8.56
C LEU A 54 -8.19 3.69 -8.70
N GLU A 55 -8.07 4.80 -7.95
CA GLU A 55 -9.02 5.90 -8.05
C GLU A 55 -8.96 6.56 -9.41
N TYR A 56 -7.78 6.74 -9.94
CA TYR A 56 -7.61 7.28 -11.29
C TYR A 56 -8.28 6.38 -12.33
N GLN A 57 -8.06 5.07 -12.24
CA GLN A 57 -8.66 4.13 -13.17
C GLN A 57 -10.18 4.10 -13.05
N SER A 58 -10.70 4.15 -11.82
CA SER A 58 -12.13 4.16 -11.59
C SER A 58 -12.79 5.40 -12.19
N GLN A 59 -12.20 6.55 -11.96
CA GLN A 59 -12.72 7.80 -12.50
C GLN A 59 -12.70 7.79 -14.03
N ARG A 60 -11.60 7.30 -14.58
CA ARG A 60 -11.45 7.25 -16.02
C ARG A 60 -12.44 6.30 -16.66
N ALA A 61 -12.66 5.14 -16.06
CA ALA A 61 -13.57 4.13 -16.59
C ALA A 61 -15.04 4.50 -16.37
N GLY A 62 -15.34 5.15 -15.24
CA GLY A 62 -16.71 5.42 -14.83
C GLY A 62 -17.25 6.80 -15.18
N ASN A 63 -16.42 7.67 -15.73
CA ASN A 63 -16.84 9.05 -15.98
C ASN A 63 -16.41 9.52 -17.37
N PRO A 64 -17.29 9.34 -18.37
CA PRO A 64 -16.98 9.74 -19.75
C PRO A 64 -16.84 11.25 -19.93
N TYR A 65 -17.28 12.04 -18.97
CA TYR A 65 -17.18 13.51 -19.08
C TYR A 65 -15.81 14.06 -18.78
N GLN A 66 -14.89 13.21 -18.38
CA GLN A 66 -13.51 13.64 -18.21
C GLN A 66 -12.82 13.92 -19.52
N PHE A 67 -13.43 13.50 -20.59
CA PHE A 67 -12.88 13.66 -21.92
C PHE A 67 -13.80 14.54 -22.73
N PRO A 68 -13.56 15.80 -22.73
CA PRO A 68 -14.26 16.68 -23.63
C PRO A 68 -13.95 16.37 -25.07
#